data_f0868a5563cdb928cd0a3d4d101dedd0
#
_entry.id   f0868a5563cdb928cd0a3d4d101dedd0
#
_cell.length_a   1.000
_cell.length_b   1.000
_cell.length_c   1.000
_cell.angle_alpha   90.00
_cell.angle_beta   90.00
_cell.angle_gamma   90.00
#
_symmetry.space_group_name_H-M   'P 1'
#
loop_
_entity.id
_entity.type
_entity.pdbx_description
1 polymer ?
#
loop_
_entity_poly.entity_id
_entity_poly.type
_entity_poly.pdbx_seq_one_letter_code
_entity_poly.pdbx_strand_id
1 'polypeptide(L)'
;MKNENIRKVRVNKRDAIDQIRVALWYSHLQHGLDAQLPSEIAKMIEPDKIRVVNGCVTDNDRKWRNYKNGLNVPHPKLIDKAEAVVQGSSLIINHVLWRAMKNSINLNLLLKDGIGKLSWEVQRILYKSSKYNCDRKLVESLSSKKLMQLERLASLDALAALVIFYRMGVEDTSSIVDISRAIYRTLLIICMKKSYSNFSESLILLMHSQVFSLVDPKESILGDSFKEDFLMDLQILMTQFSKMDSEKLITNTWKKDVRISSDFLEKVRFHNLFEELTLMRADTI
;
A
#
# COMPACT_ATOMS: atom_id res chain seq x y z
N MET A 1 -47.36 28.31 9.08
CA MET A 1 -46.65 27.21 8.41
C MET A 1 -45.21 27.66 8.19
N LYS A 2 -44.26 27.18 9.00
CA LYS A 2 -42.84 27.47 8.85
C LYS A 2 -42.24 26.43 7.94
N ASN A 3 -41.73 26.84 6.74
CA ASN A 3 -41.00 25.98 5.85
C ASN A 3 -39.59 25.72 6.47
N GLU A 4 -39.41 24.56 7.04
CA GLU A 4 -38.10 24.06 7.41
C GLU A 4 -37.34 23.68 6.11
N ASN A 5 -36.47 24.56 5.67
CA ASN A 5 -35.48 24.25 4.66
C ASN A 5 -34.43 23.28 5.23
N ILE A 6 -34.73 21.98 5.14
CA ILE A 6 -33.74 20.93 5.39
C ILE A 6 -32.69 21.02 4.28
N ARG A 7 -31.60 21.72 4.57
CA ARG A 7 -30.39 21.68 3.74
C ARG A 7 -29.90 20.24 3.69
N LYS A 8 -30.24 19.53 2.61
CA LYS A 8 -29.61 18.23 2.30
C LYS A 8 -28.12 18.48 2.19
N VAL A 9 -27.38 18.15 3.25
CA VAL A 9 -25.92 18.09 3.21
C VAL A 9 -25.58 17.01 2.19
N ARG A 10 -25.14 17.43 1.00
CA ARG A 10 -24.54 16.52 0.03
C ARG A 10 -23.24 16.02 0.63
N VAL A 11 -23.29 14.89 1.31
CA VAL A 11 -22.10 14.14 1.68
C VAL A 11 -21.56 13.56 0.36
N ASN A 12 -20.67 14.32 -0.29
CA ASN A 12 -19.85 13.75 -1.37
C ASN A 12 -19.01 12.63 -0.75
N LYS A 13 -19.51 11.41 -0.87
CA LYS A 13 -18.80 10.23 -0.42
C LYS A 13 -17.56 10.11 -1.29
N ARG A 14 -16.39 10.49 -0.74
CA ARG A 14 -15.12 10.39 -1.46
C ARG A 14 -14.80 8.95 -1.78
N ASP A 15 -14.10 8.76 -2.88
CA ASP A 15 -13.47 7.50 -3.25
C ASP A 15 -12.59 6.99 -2.09
N ALA A 16 -12.83 5.77 -1.65
CA ALA A 16 -12.09 5.13 -0.56
C ALA A 16 -10.57 5.06 -0.86
N ILE A 17 -10.19 4.90 -2.13
CA ILE A 17 -8.78 4.93 -2.56
C ILE A 17 -8.16 6.28 -2.23
N ASP A 18 -8.87 7.39 -2.55
CA ASP A 18 -8.37 8.74 -2.29
C ASP A 18 -8.29 9.05 -0.78
N GLN A 19 -9.19 8.49 0.03
CA GLN A 19 -9.12 8.63 1.49
C GLN A 19 -7.90 7.92 2.05
N ILE A 20 -7.67 6.66 1.68
CA ILE A 20 -6.56 5.86 2.20
C ILE A 20 -5.21 6.41 1.75
N ARG A 21 -5.05 6.80 0.48
CA ARG A 21 -3.78 7.36 -0.01
C ARG A 21 -3.36 8.63 0.72
N VAL A 22 -4.33 9.50 1.07
CA VAL A 22 -4.04 10.73 1.81
C VAL A 22 -3.69 10.44 3.27
N ALA A 23 -4.45 9.54 3.91
CA ALA A 23 -4.19 9.15 5.29
C ALA A 23 -2.82 8.44 5.42
N LEU A 24 -2.42 7.61 4.46
CA LEU A 24 -1.10 7.00 4.40
C LEU A 24 0.01 8.02 4.17
N TRP A 25 -0.20 8.99 3.29
CA TRP A 25 0.73 10.10 3.11
C TRP A 25 0.93 10.89 4.41
N TYR A 26 -0.16 11.20 5.11
CA TYR A 26 -0.09 11.85 6.42
C TYR A 26 0.70 11.01 7.44
N SER A 27 0.42 9.71 7.52
CA SER A 27 1.14 8.78 8.40
C SER A 27 2.64 8.74 8.09
N HIS A 28 3.01 8.75 6.81
CA HIS A 28 4.40 8.79 6.39
C HIS A 28 5.09 10.09 6.84
N LEU A 29 4.43 11.25 6.71
CA LEU A 29 4.92 12.51 7.25
C LEU A 29 5.08 12.46 8.77
N GLN A 30 4.08 11.93 9.46
CA GLN A 30 4.10 11.80 10.92
C GLN A 30 5.31 11.00 11.40
N HIS A 31 5.61 9.87 10.74
CA HIS A 31 6.77 9.04 11.08
C HIS A 31 8.09 9.70 10.67
N GLY A 32 8.14 10.32 9.49
CA GLY A 32 9.35 10.99 9.01
C GLY A 32 9.77 12.21 9.85
N LEU A 33 8.80 12.86 10.49
CA LEU A 33 9.00 14.02 11.38
C LEU A 33 9.07 13.66 12.85
N ASP A 34 8.84 12.39 13.21
CA ASP A 34 8.63 11.94 14.59
C ASP A 34 7.57 12.77 15.34
N ALA A 35 6.56 13.25 14.62
CA ALA A 35 5.52 14.11 15.12
C ALA A 35 4.39 13.29 15.75
N GLN A 36 3.87 13.74 16.89
CA GLN A 36 2.73 13.08 17.57
C GLN A 36 1.41 13.77 17.20
N LEU A 37 1.44 15.07 17.02
CA LEU A 37 0.26 15.91 16.81
C LEU A 37 0.21 16.50 15.39
N PRO A 38 -1.00 16.67 14.81
CA PRO A 38 -1.17 17.35 13.52
C PRO A 38 -0.62 18.78 13.51
N SER A 39 -0.65 19.48 14.64
CA SER A 39 -0.11 20.82 14.81
C SER A 39 1.42 20.87 14.66
N GLU A 40 2.13 19.82 15.07
CA GLU A 40 3.59 19.72 14.91
C GLU A 40 3.95 19.58 13.43
N ILE A 41 3.25 18.73 12.69
CA ILE A 41 3.42 18.58 11.24
C ILE A 41 3.15 19.91 10.53
N ALA A 42 2.06 20.62 10.95
CA ALA A 42 1.74 21.94 10.42
C ALA A 42 2.88 22.95 10.60
N LYS A 43 3.49 22.96 11.78
CA LYS A 43 4.61 23.86 12.12
C LYS A 43 5.87 23.57 11.29
N MET A 44 6.15 22.30 11.04
CA MET A 44 7.34 21.89 10.30
C MET A 44 7.20 22.12 8.78
N ILE A 45 6.00 21.90 8.22
CA ILE A 45 5.78 21.98 6.76
C ILE A 45 5.31 23.36 6.31
N GLU A 46 4.51 24.07 7.12
CA GLU A 46 3.94 25.37 6.79
C GLU A 46 4.19 26.39 7.91
N PRO A 47 5.44 26.67 8.32
CA PRO A 47 5.74 27.61 9.40
C PRO A 47 5.23 29.03 9.10
N ASP A 48 5.17 29.38 7.82
CA ASP A 48 4.65 30.66 7.31
C ASP A 48 3.14 30.87 7.53
N LYS A 49 2.41 29.81 7.85
CA LYS A 49 0.95 29.87 8.08
C LYS A 49 0.55 29.86 9.54
N ILE A 50 1.51 29.84 10.43
CA ILE A 50 1.26 29.92 11.87
C ILE A 50 0.88 31.36 12.20
N ARG A 51 -0.35 31.53 12.71
CA ARG A 51 -0.82 32.86 13.17
C ARG A 51 -0.80 32.89 14.69
N VAL A 52 -0.25 33.97 15.22
CA VAL A 52 -0.34 34.28 16.63
C VAL A 52 -1.41 35.34 16.78
N VAL A 53 -2.49 35.03 17.51
CA VAL A 53 -3.58 35.97 17.81
C VAL A 53 -3.63 36.11 19.33
N ASN A 54 -3.47 37.33 19.84
CA ASN A 54 -3.45 37.62 21.28
C ASN A 54 -2.44 36.78 22.08
N GLY A 55 -1.24 36.53 21.53
CA GLY A 55 -0.21 35.73 22.17
C GLY A 55 -0.42 34.20 22.14
N CYS A 56 -1.56 33.75 21.59
CA CYS A 56 -1.86 32.36 21.40
C CYS A 56 -1.62 31.93 19.94
N VAL A 57 -0.93 30.82 19.76
CA VAL A 57 -0.76 30.21 18.42
C VAL A 57 -2.10 29.66 17.94
N THR A 58 -2.64 30.25 16.86
CA THR A 58 -3.83 29.68 16.22
C THR A 58 -3.42 28.53 15.32
N ASP A 59 -3.77 27.33 15.73
CA ASP A 59 -3.42 26.13 15.02
C ASP A 59 -4.21 25.94 13.71
N ASN A 60 -3.51 25.71 12.61
CA ASN A 60 -4.08 25.17 11.38
C ASN A 60 -4.40 23.66 11.50
N ASP A 61 -4.63 23.19 12.71
CA ASP A 61 -4.77 21.82 13.10
C ASP A 61 -5.94 21.12 12.38
N ARG A 62 -7.05 21.84 12.14
CA ARG A 62 -8.21 21.30 11.41
C ARG A 62 -7.86 20.77 10.01
N LYS A 63 -6.99 21.49 9.28
CA LYS A 63 -6.55 21.10 7.94
C LYS A 63 -5.77 19.80 7.99
N TRP A 64 -4.82 19.69 8.92
CA TRP A 64 -3.97 18.52 9.07
C TRP A 64 -4.71 17.32 9.67
N ARG A 65 -5.67 17.55 10.58
CA ARG A 65 -6.62 16.52 11.03
C ARG A 65 -7.45 15.97 9.87
N ASN A 66 -7.87 16.80 8.94
CA ASN A 66 -8.58 16.35 7.75
C ASN A 66 -7.71 15.47 6.85
N TYR A 67 -6.41 15.75 6.73
CA TYR A 67 -5.48 14.88 6.01
C TYR A 67 -5.25 13.56 6.74
N LYS A 68 -5.09 13.58 8.06
CA LYS A 68 -5.00 12.39 8.90
C LYS A 68 -6.17 11.43 8.64
N ASN A 69 -7.36 11.97 8.48
CA ASN A 69 -8.58 11.19 8.26
C ASN A 69 -8.91 10.98 6.76
N GLY A 70 -8.03 11.36 5.85
CA GLY A 70 -8.25 11.24 4.40
C GLY A 70 -9.38 12.13 3.84
N LEU A 71 -9.88 13.08 4.63
CA LEU A 71 -11.05 13.90 4.26
C LEU A 71 -10.74 14.95 3.20
N ASN A 72 -9.51 15.40 3.05
CA ASN A 72 -9.11 16.41 2.10
C ASN A 72 -7.87 15.96 1.32
N VAL A 73 -7.86 16.20 0.00
CA VAL A 73 -6.65 15.99 -0.81
C VAL A 73 -5.76 17.23 -0.69
N PRO A 74 -4.48 17.09 -0.36
CA PRO A 74 -3.57 18.22 -0.31
C PRO A 74 -3.35 18.81 -1.71
N HIS A 75 -3.20 20.13 -1.76
CA HIS A 75 -2.86 20.83 -3.00
C HIS A 75 -1.41 20.46 -3.42
N PRO A 76 -1.09 20.38 -4.73
CA PRO A 76 0.25 20.05 -5.21
C PRO A 76 1.38 20.85 -4.53
N LYS A 77 1.24 22.16 -4.38
CA LYS A 77 2.23 23.00 -3.67
C LYS A 77 2.48 22.58 -2.21
N LEU A 78 1.50 21.97 -1.55
CA LEU A 78 1.68 21.42 -0.20
C LEU A 78 2.41 20.09 -0.23
N ILE A 79 2.15 19.27 -1.25
CA ILE A 79 2.88 18.03 -1.47
C ILE A 79 4.36 18.34 -1.73
N ASP A 80 4.66 19.36 -2.53
CA ASP A 80 6.04 19.79 -2.80
C ASP A 80 6.74 20.30 -1.53
N LYS A 81 6.04 21.10 -0.69
CA LYS A 81 6.57 21.52 0.61
C LYS A 81 6.84 20.35 1.54
N ALA A 82 5.93 19.38 1.58
CA ALA A 82 6.08 18.18 2.39
C ALA A 82 7.26 17.30 1.91
N GLU A 83 7.44 17.19 0.59
CA GLU A 83 8.56 16.47 -0.03
C GLU A 83 9.91 17.11 0.32
N ALA A 84 9.97 18.46 0.37
CA ALA A 84 11.20 19.17 0.76
C ALA A 84 11.62 18.89 2.20
N VAL A 85 10.67 18.55 3.09
CA VAL A 85 10.93 18.27 4.52
C VAL A 85 11.05 16.77 4.76
N VAL A 86 10.17 15.96 4.15
CA VAL A 86 10.15 14.50 4.26
C VAL A 86 10.29 13.91 2.86
N GLN A 87 11.51 13.59 2.51
CA GLN A 87 11.86 13.03 1.21
C GLN A 87 11.10 11.72 0.95
N GLY A 88 10.56 11.57 -0.26
CA GLY A 88 9.77 10.40 -0.68
C GLY A 88 8.27 10.50 -0.34
N SER A 89 7.82 11.54 0.36
CA SER A 89 6.41 11.73 0.71
C SER A 89 5.52 11.89 -0.53
N SER A 90 5.98 12.57 -1.56
CA SER A 90 5.25 12.76 -2.82
C SER A 90 5.05 11.45 -3.58
N LEU A 91 5.98 10.49 -3.44
CA LEU A 91 5.86 9.16 -4.05
C LEU A 91 4.70 8.37 -3.42
N ILE A 92 4.46 8.51 -2.12
CA ILE A 92 3.37 7.81 -1.44
C ILE A 92 2.00 8.28 -1.96
N ILE A 93 1.76 9.59 -1.98
CA ILE A 93 0.44 10.13 -2.35
C ILE A 93 0.15 10.03 -3.86
N ASN A 94 1.18 10.10 -4.70
CA ASN A 94 1.06 10.05 -6.17
C ASN A 94 1.38 8.67 -6.76
N HIS A 95 1.48 7.63 -5.90
CA HIS A 95 1.88 6.31 -6.33
C HIS A 95 0.95 5.70 -7.38
N VAL A 96 1.54 4.99 -8.34
CA VAL A 96 0.81 4.30 -9.43
C VAL A 96 -0.23 3.32 -8.89
N LEU A 97 0.01 2.69 -7.74
CA LEU A 97 -0.90 1.76 -7.09
C LEU A 97 -2.32 2.31 -6.99
N TRP A 98 -2.47 3.57 -6.56
CA TRP A 98 -3.79 4.19 -6.41
C TRP A 98 -4.56 4.30 -7.71
N ARG A 99 -3.86 4.53 -8.81
CA ARG A 99 -4.44 4.52 -10.16
C ARG A 99 -4.76 3.10 -10.62
N ALA A 100 -3.88 2.15 -10.33
CA ALA A 100 -4.06 0.75 -10.70
C ALA A 100 -5.28 0.13 -10.02
N MET A 101 -5.61 0.55 -8.79
CA MET A 101 -6.79 0.09 -8.05
C MET A 101 -8.10 0.70 -8.56
N LYS A 102 -8.08 1.83 -9.27
CA LYS A 102 -9.29 2.46 -9.81
C LYS A 102 -9.73 1.76 -11.10
N ASN A 103 -10.86 1.04 -11.05
CA ASN A 103 -11.41 0.33 -12.21
C ASN A 103 -11.80 1.26 -13.35
N SER A 104 -12.11 2.53 -13.05
CA SER A 104 -12.38 3.57 -14.05
C SER A 104 -11.16 3.96 -14.89
N ILE A 105 -9.94 3.64 -14.46
CA ILE A 105 -8.72 3.93 -15.22
C ILE A 105 -8.50 2.83 -16.27
N ASN A 106 -8.34 3.25 -17.51
CA ASN A 106 -8.09 2.34 -18.63
C ASN A 106 -6.77 1.58 -18.44
N LEU A 107 -6.82 0.26 -18.61
CA LEU A 107 -5.66 -0.62 -18.45
C LEU A 107 -4.52 -0.28 -19.41
N ASN A 108 -4.82 0.06 -20.66
CA ASN A 108 -3.81 0.44 -21.66
C ASN A 108 -3.00 1.69 -21.20
N LEU A 109 -3.67 2.63 -20.53
CA LEU A 109 -3.00 3.80 -19.96
C LEU A 109 -2.07 3.42 -18.82
N LEU A 110 -2.44 2.44 -17.97
CA LEU A 110 -1.60 1.92 -16.91
C LEU A 110 -0.39 1.17 -17.45
N LEU A 111 -0.57 0.39 -18.52
CA LEU A 111 0.52 -0.33 -19.17
C LEU A 111 1.51 0.62 -19.84
N LYS A 112 1.02 1.66 -20.50
CA LYS A 112 1.86 2.63 -21.21
C LYS A 112 2.61 3.55 -20.25
N ASP A 113 1.91 4.18 -19.31
CA ASP A 113 2.45 5.26 -18.50
C ASP A 113 2.70 4.83 -17.04
N GLY A 114 1.97 3.82 -16.55
CA GLY A 114 2.06 3.38 -15.16
C GLY A 114 3.31 2.55 -14.90
N ILE A 115 3.57 1.53 -15.72
CA ILE A 115 4.70 0.63 -15.53
C ILE A 115 6.04 1.38 -15.62
N GLY A 116 6.15 2.36 -16.50
CA GLY A 116 7.35 3.19 -16.62
C GLY A 116 7.68 4.05 -15.39
N LYS A 117 6.71 4.25 -14.48
CA LYS A 117 6.88 4.99 -13.21
C LYS A 117 7.25 4.12 -12.02
N LEU A 118 7.23 2.80 -12.19
CA LEU A 118 7.64 1.86 -11.14
C LEU A 118 9.17 1.88 -11.00
N SER A 119 9.68 1.43 -9.87
CA SER A 119 11.11 1.34 -9.62
C SER A 119 11.82 0.47 -10.65
N TRP A 120 13.10 0.75 -10.85
CA TRP A 120 13.94 -0.01 -11.78
C TRP A 120 13.95 -1.51 -11.50
N GLU A 121 14.00 -1.88 -10.23
CA GLU A 121 13.99 -3.27 -9.79
C GLU A 121 12.73 -4.00 -10.27
N VAL A 122 11.56 -3.37 -10.13
CA VAL A 122 10.29 -3.91 -10.61
C VAL A 122 10.26 -3.96 -12.14
N GLN A 123 10.66 -2.88 -12.82
CA GLN A 123 10.70 -2.85 -14.28
C GLN A 123 11.58 -3.97 -14.83
N ARG A 124 12.74 -4.24 -14.22
CA ARG A 124 13.65 -5.32 -14.65
C ARG A 124 13.00 -6.71 -14.57
N ILE A 125 12.07 -6.93 -13.65
CA ILE A 125 11.30 -8.18 -13.57
C ILE A 125 10.26 -8.25 -14.69
N LEU A 126 9.61 -7.13 -14.99
CA LEU A 126 8.48 -7.06 -15.91
C LEU A 126 8.87 -7.07 -17.39
N TYR A 127 10.08 -6.61 -17.72
CA TYR A 127 10.52 -6.58 -19.11
C TYR A 127 11.36 -7.79 -19.50
N LYS A 128 11.17 -8.28 -20.73
CA LYS A 128 12.05 -9.30 -21.31
C LYS A 128 13.39 -8.64 -21.68
N SER A 129 14.49 -9.23 -21.25
CA SER A 129 15.81 -8.83 -21.74
C SER A 129 15.99 -9.36 -23.14
N SER A 130 16.11 -8.49 -24.12
CA SER A 130 16.56 -8.86 -25.47
C SER A 130 18.08 -8.70 -25.56
N LYS A 131 18.79 -9.75 -25.98
CA LYS A 131 20.24 -9.68 -26.22
C LYS A 131 20.61 -8.80 -27.40
N TYR A 132 19.68 -8.54 -28.32
CA TYR A 132 19.97 -7.94 -29.62
C TYR A 132 19.16 -6.67 -29.94
N ASN A 133 18.12 -6.35 -29.18
CA ASN A 133 17.29 -5.17 -29.44
C ASN A 133 17.21 -4.28 -28.20
N CYS A 134 17.33 -2.98 -28.41
CA CYS A 134 17.09 -1.96 -27.40
C CYS A 134 15.62 -1.91 -26.94
N ASP A 135 14.73 -2.60 -27.65
CA ASP A 135 13.30 -2.64 -27.36
C ASP A 135 12.99 -3.57 -26.19
N ARG A 136 12.67 -2.98 -25.06
CA ARG A 136 12.20 -3.71 -23.88
C ARG A 136 10.74 -4.11 -24.08
N LYS A 137 10.46 -5.38 -24.35
CA LYS A 137 9.10 -5.90 -24.43
C LYS A 137 8.59 -6.29 -23.06
N LEU A 138 7.45 -5.72 -22.67
CA LEU A 138 6.73 -6.14 -21.46
C LEU A 138 6.34 -7.62 -21.56
N VAL A 139 6.40 -8.36 -20.44
CA VAL A 139 5.90 -9.75 -20.41
C VAL A 139 4.39 -9.78 -20.52
N GLU A 140 3.86 -10.79 -21.15
CA GLU A 140 2.40 -10.96 -21.34
C GLU A 140 1.75 -11.54 -20.06
N SER A 141 2.49 -12.35 -19.31
CA SER A 141 2.06 -12.94 -18.05
C SER A 141 3.21 -13.05 -17.04
N LEU A 142 2.88 -13.22 -15.77
CA LEU A 142 3.85 -13.40 -14.69
C LEU A 142 4.04 -14.89 -14.40
N SER A 143 5.24 -15.40 -14.67
CA SER A 143 5.61 -16.76 -14.23
C SER A 143 5.79 -16.81 -12.70
N SER A 144 5.69 -18.00 -12.09
CA SER A 144 5.90 -18.21 -10.65
C SER A 144 7.23 -17.61 -10.14
N LYS A 145 8.30 -17.69 -10.94
CA LYS A 145 9.59 -17.05 -10.62
C LYS A 145 9.48 -15.53 -10.52
N LYS A 146 8.74 -14.88 -11.42
CA LYS A 146 8.55 -13.43 -11.43
C LYS A 146 7.64 -12.98 -10.30
N LEU A 147 6.59 -13.73 -9.99
CA LEU A 147 5.73 -13.51 -8.82
C LEU A 147 6.56 -13.52 -7.54
N MET A 148 7.37 -14.56 -7.34
CA MET A 148 8.25 -14.67 -6.17
C MET A 148 9.28 -13.50 -6.10
N GLN A 149 9.80 -13.03 -7.24
CA GLN A 149 10.69 -11.87 -7.26
C GLN A 149 9.97 -10.59 -6.83
N LEU A 150 8.73 -10.37 -7.26
CA LEU A 150 7.91 -9.22 -6.84
C LEU A 150 7.55 -9.30 -5.36
N GLU A 151 7.16 -10.47 -4.86
CA GLU A 151 6.90 -10.72 -3.44
C GLU A 151 8.13 -10.37 -2.59
N ARG A 152 9.34 -10.79 -3.02
CA ARG A 152 10.60 -10.47 -2.32
C ARG A 152 10.90 -8.99 -2.24
N LEU A 153 10.51 -8.20 -3.24
CA LEU A 153 10.67 -6.75 -3.18
C LEU A 153 9.75 -6.10 -2.14
N ALA A 154 8.57 -6.67 -1.91
CA ALA A 154 7.57 -6.23 -0.93
C ALA A 154 7.43 -4.70 -0.83
N SER A 155 7.34 -4.04 -1.99
CA SER A 155 7.22 -2.59 -2.14
C SER A 155 5.87 -2.20 -2.71
N LEU A 156 5.49 -0.92 -2.58
CA LEU A 156 4.29 -0.41 -3.25
C LEU A 156 4.36 -0.56 -4.77
N ASP A 157 5.57 -0.46 -5.35
CA ASP A 157 5.79 -0.67 -6.78
C ASP A 157 5.53 -2.12 -7.20
N ALA A 158 6.00 -3.08 -6.40
CA ALA A 158 5.73 -4.49 -6.63
C ALA A 158 4.23 -4.79 -6.53
N LEU A 159 3.56 -4.24 -5.51
CA LEU A 159 2.12 -4.37 -5.34
C LEU A 159 1.36 -3.73 -6.51
N ALA A 160 1.77 -2.56 -6.99
CA ALA A 160 1.17 -1.91 -8.15
C ALA A 160 1.33 -2.76 -9.42
N ALA A 161 2.50 -3.35 -9.63
CA ALA A 161 2.74 -4.27 -10.75
C ALA A 161 1.80 -5.48 -10.68
N LEU A 162 1.70 -6.12 -9.51
CA LEU A 162 0.80 -7.26 -9.30
C LEU A 162 -0.66 -6.90 -9.57
N VAL A 163 -1.15 -5.74 -9.09
CA VAL A 163 -2.51 -5.25 -9.35
C VAL A 163 -2.75 -5.00 -10.84
N ILE A 164 -1.78 -4.41 -11.56
CA ILE A 164 -1.89 -4.19 -13.00
C ILE A 164 -2.00 -5.53 -13.73
N PHE A 165 -1.15 -6.50 -13.42
CA PHE A 165 -1.17 -7.82 -14.03
C PHE A 165 -2.40 -8.64 -13.64
N TYR A 166 -2.91 -8.47 -12.42
CA TYR A 166 -4.20 -9.03 -12.00
C TYR A 166 -5.33 -8.55 -12.92
N ARG A 167 -5.39 -7.24 -13.18
CA ARG A 167 -6.39 -6.65 -14.08
C ARG A 167 -6.23 -7.10 -15.55
N MET A 168 -5.01 -7.43 -15.98
CA MET A 168 -4.76 -8.01 -17.30
C MET A 168 -5.28 -9.44 -17.40
N GLY A 169 -5.13 -10.21 -16.33
CA GLY A 169 -5.41 -11.64 -16.31
C GLY A 169 -6.85 -12.01 -15.97
N VAL A 170 -7.78 -11.04 -15.87
CA VAL A 170 -9.20 -11.32 -15.51
C VAL A 170 -9.87 -12.38 -16.41
N GLU A 171 -9.34 -12.62 -17.59
CA GLU A 171 -9.85 -13.64 -18.53
C GLU A 171 -9.17 -15.02 -18.37
N ASP A 172 -8.07 -15.11 -17.59
CA ASP A 172 -7.30 -16.36 -17.36
C ASP A 172 -7.28 -16.69 -15.86
N THR A 173 -8.21 -17.56 -15.44
CA THR A 173 -8.47 -17.90 -14.04
C THR A 173 -7.27 -18.54 -13.33
N SER A 174 -6.46 -19.37 -14.02
CA SER A 174 -5.31 -20.05 -13.39
C SER A 174 -4.20 -19.04 -12.99
N SER A 175 -3.95 -18.06 -13.83
CA SER A 175 -2.97 -17.00 -13.58
C SER A 175 -3.42 -16.06 -12.45
N ILE A 176 -4.71 -15.79 -12.34
CA ILE A 176 -5.30 -14.90 -11.32
C ILE A 176 -5.09 -15.43 -9.90
N VAL A 177 -5.25 -16.74 -9.70
CA VAL A 177 -5.08 -17.39 -8.40
C VAL A 177 -3.69 -17.12 -7.82
N ASP A 178 -2.65 -17.32 -8.62
CA ASP A 178 -1.28 -17.13 -8.20
C ASP A 178 -0.95 -15.64 -7.97
N ILE A 179 -1.49 -14.75 -8.82
CA ILE A 179 -1.32 -13.30 -8.64
C ILE A 179 -2.05 -12.83 -7.39
N SER A 180 -3.25 -13.34 -7.08
CA SER A 180 -3.99 -13.01 -5.85
C SER A 180 -3.19 -13.37 -4.60
N ARG A 181 -2.60 -14.57 -4.58
CA ARG A 181 -1.72 -15.00 -3.48
C ARG A 181 -0.51 -14.09 -3.35
N ALA A 182 0.10 -13.71 -4.47
CA ALA A 182 1.24 -12.80 -4.47
C ALA A 182 0.86 -11.39 -3.96
N ILE A 183 -0.31 -10.86 -4.34
CA ILE A 183 -0.84 -9.60 -3.80
C ILE A 183 -1.03 -9.71 -2.28
N TYR A 184 -1.69 -10.77 -1.81
CA TYR A 184 -1.96 -11.00 -0.39
C TYR A 184 -0.66 -11.03 0.42
N ARG A 185 0.33 -11.82 0.01
CA ARG A 185 1.63 -11.96 0.67
C ARG A 185 2.41 -10.64 0.67
N THR A 186 2.45 -9.96 -0.49
CA THR A 186 3.12 -8.65 -0.61
C THR A 186 2.48 -7.63 0.32
N LEU A 187 1.14 -7.63 0.43
CA LEU A 187 0.41 -6.73 1.31
C LEU A 187 0.68 -7.01 2.78
N LEU A 188 0.74 -8.29 3.20
CA LEU A 188 1.12 -8.68 4.57
C LEU A 188 2.47 -8.08 4.96
N ILE A 189 3.48 -8.23 4.10
CA ILE A 189 4.82 -7.71 4.37
C ILE A 189 4.83 -6.17 4.41
N ILE A 190 4.11 -5.50 3.51
CA ILE A 190 3.98 -4.05 3.54
C ILE A 190 3.35 -3.60 4.86
N CYS A 191 2.31 -4.28 5.34
CA CYS A 191 1.59 -3.95 6.57
C CYS A 191 2.40 -4.21 7.85
N MET A 192 3.48 -4.99 7.81
CA MET A 192 4.42 -5.11 8.92
C MET A 192 5.20 -3.81 9.18
N LYS A 193 5.31 -2.91 8.20
CA LYS A 193 6.00 -1.64 8.35
C LYS A 193 5.16 -0.69 9.23
N LYS A 194 5.79 -0.04 10.20
CA LYS A 194 5.14 0.87 11.16
C LYS A 194 4.25 1.93 10.49
N SER A 195 4.65 2.46 9.33
CA SER A 195 3.88 3.46 8.58
C SER A 195 2.60 2.91 7.94
N TYR A 196 2.49 1.60 7.75
CA TYR A 196 1.34 0.94 7.12
C TYR A 196 0.51 0.09 8.08
N SER A 197 1.07 -0.30 9.24
CA SER A 197 0.41 -1.22 10.18
C SER A 197 -0.97 -0.74 10.64
N ASN A 198 -1.14 0.55 10.89
CA ASN A 198 -2.41 1.14 11.27
C ASN A 198 -3.45 1.17 10.14
N PHE A 199 -3.06 0.85 8.91
CA PHE A 199 -3.92 0.85 7.72
C PHE A 199 -4.14 -0.55 7.15
N SER A 200 -3.66 -1.59 7.82
CA SER A 200 -3.72 -2.98 7.34
C SER A 200 -5.14 -3.41 7.02
N GLU A 201 -6.09 -3.19 7.93
CA GLU A 201 -7.50 -3.49 7.70
C GLU A 201 -8.08 -2.68 6.54
N SER A 202 -7.82 -1.38 6.48
CA SER A 202 -8.31 -0.53 5.40
C SER A 202 -7.73 -0.91 4.05
N LEU A 203 -6.44 -1.28 3.99
CA LEU A 203 -5.78 -1.68 2.76
C LEU A 203 -6.30 -3.02 2.24
N ILE A 204 -6.50 -4.00 3.13
CA ILE A 204 -7.03 -5.30 2.71
C ILE A 204 -8.48 -5.21 2.24
N LEU A 205 -9.32 -4.44 2.92
CA LEU A 205 -10.69 -4.16 2.50
C LEU A 205 -10.74 -3.43 1.15
N LEU A 206 -9.81 -2.50 0.94
CA LEU A 206 -9.69 -1.79 -0.32
C LEU A 206 -9.26 -2.72 -1.46
N MET A 207 -8.28 -3.61 -1.22
CA MET A 207 -7.89 -4.65 -2.19
C MET A 207 -9.07 -5.57 -2.51
N HIS A 208 -9.79 -6.02 -1.50
CA HIS A 208 -10.97 -6.86 -1.71
C HIS A 208 -12.02 -6.15 -2.59
N SER A 209 -12.42 -4.93 -2.22
CA SER A 209 -13.50 -4.21 -2.90
C SER A 209 -13.14 -3.66 -4.29
N GLN A 210 -11.87 -3.38 -4.58
CA GLN A 210 -11.45 -2.72 -5.81
C GLN A 210 -10.67 -3.63 -6.76
N VAL A 211 -10.03 -4.67 -6.25
CA VAL A 211 -9.18 -5.56 -7.05
C VAL A 211 -9.78 -6.95 -7.13
N PHE A 212 -9.96 -7.63 -6.02
CA PHE A 212 -10.43 -9.02 -6.03
C PHE A 212 -11.88 -9.16 -6.48
N SER A 213 -12.71 -8.13 -6.27
CA SER A 213 -14.10 -8.10 -6.75
C SER A 213 -14.26 -8.06 -8.28
N LEU A 214 -13.15 -7.93 -9.02
CA LEU A 214 -13.18 -7.99 -10.49
C LEU A 214 -13.38 -9.41 -11.04
N VAL A 215 -13.13 -10.41 -10.23
CA VAL A 215 -13.33 -11.83 -10.54
C VAL A 215 -14.60 -12.32 -9.88
N ASP A 216 -15.27 -13.30 -10.47
CA ASP A 216 -16.47 -13.91 -9.90
C ASP A 216 -16.19 -14.35 -8.44
N PRO A 217 -17.04 -13.96 -7.47
CA PRO A 217 -16.91 -14.37 -6.08
C PRO A 217 -16.82 -15.89 -5.88
N LYS A 218 -17.38 -16.70 -6.80
CA LYS A 218 -17.31 -18.17 -6.76
C LYS A 218 -15.92 -18.72 -7.09
N GLU A 219 -15.10 -17.95 -7.79
CA GLU A 219 -13.72 -18.30 -8.12
C GLU A 219 -12.72 -17.59 -7.19
N SER A 220 -13.22 -16.73 -6.31
CA SER A 220 -12.40 -16.03 -5.33
C SER A 220 -11.82 -17.05 -4.35
N ILE A 221 -10.49 -17.14 -4.31
CA ILE A 221 -9.72 -17.96 -3.35
C ILE A 221 -9.90 -17.46 -1.93
N LEU A 222 -10.43 -16.26 -1.80
CA LEU A 222 -10.53 -15.52 -0.57
C LEU A 222 -11.99 -15.63 -0.11
N GLY A 223 -12.25 -16.53 0.85
CA GLY A 223 -13.57 -16.74 1.44
C GLY A 223 -14.12 -15.53 2.20
N ASP A 224 -15.31 -15.68 2.80
CA ASP A 224 -15.99 -14.61 3.53
C ASP A 224 -15.21 -14.09 4.75
N SER A 225 -14.33 -14.92 5.33
CA SER A 225 -13.46 -14.57 6.48
C SER A 225 -12.15 -13.86 6.09
N PHE A 226 -12.00 -13.49 4.83
CA PHE A 226 -10.76 -12.98 4.25
C PHE A 226 -10.06 -11.85 5.05
N LYS A 227 -10.83 -10.92 5.60
CA LYS A 227 -10.28 -9.80 6.39
C LYS A 227 -9.72 -10.30 7.72
N GLU A 228 -10.48 -11.13 8.40
CA GLU A 228 -10.13 -11.72 9.70
C GLU A 228 -8.89 -12.60 9.55
N ASP A 229 -8.85 -13.41 8.51
CA ASP A 229 -7.72 -14.25 8.15
C ASP A 229 -6.46 -13.43 7.90
N PHE A 230 -6.58 -12.33 7.15
CA PHE A 230 -5.45 -11.44 6.89
C PHE A 230 -4.90 -10.80 8.17
N LEU A 231 -5.76 -10.34 9.06
CA LEU A 231 -5.35 -9.71 10.31
C LEU A 231 -4.70 -10.72 11.26
N MET A 232 -5.21 -11.95 11.28
CA MET A 232 -4.62 -13.04 12.04
C MET A 232 -3.23 -13.42 11.50
N ASP A 233 -3.09 -13.60 10.19
CA ASP A 233 -1.81 -13.90 9.54
C ASP A 233 -0.78 -12.78 9.80
N LEU A 234 -1.21 -11.51 9.73
CA LEU A 234 -0.36 -10.37 10.05
C LEU A 234 0.13 -10.41 11.50
N GLN A 235 -0.75 -10.72 12.45
CA GLN A 235 -0.40 -10.82 13.86
C GLN A 235 0.61 -11.96 14.11
N ILE A 236 0.41 -13.12 13.50
CA ILE A 236 1.33 -14.25 13.59
C ILE A 236 2.70 -13.87 13.03
N LEU A 237 2.74 -13.26 11.85
CA LEU A 237 3.99 -12.78 11.23
C LEU A 237 4.73 -11.77 12.12
N MET A 238 4.03 -10.80 12.68
CA MET A 238 4.61 -9.79 13.58
C MET A 238 5.19 -10.45 14.84
N THR A 239 4.49 -11.44 15.39
CA THR A 239 4.94 -12.18 16.59
C THR A 239 6.20 -12.99 16.30
N GLN A 240 6.22 -13.73 15.21
CA GLN A 240 7.39 -14.52 14.78
C GLN A 240 8.58 -13.60 14.49
N PHE A 241 8.34 -12.48 13.81
CA PHE A 241 9.36 -11.49 13.54
C PHE A 241 9.98 -10.92 14.82
N SER A 242 9.14 -10.55 15.80
CA SER A 242 9.60 -10.06 17.10
C SER A 242 10.44 -11.11 17.84
N LYS A 243 10.07 -12.39 17.75
CA LYS A 243 10.84 -13.50 18.32
C LYS A 243 12.20 -13.62 17.65
N MET A 244 12.27 -13.60 16.33
CA MET A 244 13.53 -13.66 15.58
C MET A 244 14.43 -12.44 15.85
N ASP A 245 13.86 -11.23 16.03
CA ASP A 245 14.63 -10.03 16.41
C ASP A 245 15.22 -10.17 17.81
N SER A 246 14.46 -10.71 18.76
CA SER A 246 14.94 -10.97 20.12
C SER A 246 16.07 -12.01 20.16
N GLU A 247 16.04 -12.98 19.27
CA GLU A 247 17.08 -14.02 19.10
C GLU A 247 18.29 -13.52 18.27
N LYS A 248 18.31 -12.23 17.86
CA LYS A 248 19.36 -11.62 17.02
C LYS A 248 19.57 -12.31 15.67
N LEU A 249 18.57 -13.03 15.19
CA LEU A 249 18.58 -13.68 13.89
C LEU A 249 18.36 -12.70 12.73
N ILE A 250 17.97 -11.45 13.07
CA ILE A 250 17.69 -10.38 12.12
C ILE A 250 18.83 -9.37 12.17
N THR A 251 19.46 -9.12 11.05
CA THR A 251 20.56 -8.16 10.96
C THR A 251 20.07 -6.71 11.06
N ASN A 252 20.90 -5.79 11.58
CA ASN A 252 20.58 -4.36 11.73
C ASN A 252 20.17 -3.65 10.43
N THR A 253 20.47 -4.19 9.26
CA THR A 253 20.04 -3.71 7.95
C THR A 253 18.51 -3.71 7.79
N TRP A 254 17.82 -4.61 8.46
CA TRP A 254 16.37 -4.70 8.41
C TRP A 254 15.67 -3.57 9.19
N LYS A 255 16.30 -3.05 10.24
CA LYS A 255 15.76 -1.95 11.06
C LYS A 255 15.80 -0.59 10.37
N LYS A 256 16.73 -0.40 9.43
CA LYS A 256 16.95 0.90 8.74
C LYS A 256 16.32 0.99 7.37
N ASP A 257 16.33 -0.09 6.60
CA ASP A 257 15.79 -0.14 5.25
C ASP A 257 14.93 -1.40 5.16
N VAL A 258 13.63 -1.22 5.04
CA VAL A 258 12.68 -2.33 4.90
C VAL A 258 12.79 -2.95 3.50
N ARG A 259 13.97 -3.12 2.99
CA ARG A 259 14.32 -4.20 2.09
C ARG A 259 14.39 -5.42 2.98
N ILE A 260 13.32 -6.21 2.96
CA ILE A 260 13.39 -7.57 3.48
C ILE A 260 14.55 -8.19 2.73
N SER A 261 15.67 -8.38 3.42
CA SER A 261 16.83 -8.97 2.76
C SER A 261 16.38 -10.29 2.18
N SER A 262 16.90 -10.65 1.00
CA SER A 262 16.71 -11.99 0.44
C SER A 262 16.98 -13.06 1.49
N ASP A 263 17.90 -12.83 2.41
CA ASP A 263 18.27 -13.69 3.53
C ASP A 263 17.15 -13.89 4.55
N PHE A 264 16.29 -12.88 4.81
CA PHE A 264 15.12 -13.05 5.68
C PHE A 264 14.06 -13.91 4.99
N LEU A 265 13.80 -13.66 3.71
CA LEU A 265 12.85 -14.47 2.94
C LEU A 265 13.37 -15.88 2.64
N GLU A 266 14.70 -16.08 2.61
CA GLU A 266 15.30 -17.41 2.53
C GLU A 266 15.30 -18.13 3.88
N LYS A 267 15.52 -17.45 4.99
CA LYS A 267 15.51 -18.03 6.35
C LYS A 267 14.10 -18.27 6.87
N VAL A 268 13.18 -17.33 6.64
CA VAL A 268 11.74 -17.55 6.72
C VAL A 268 11.34 -18.12 5.37
N ARG A 269 11.59 -19.39 5.15
CA ARG A 269 11.15 -20.08 3.92
C ARG A 269 9.68 -19.74 3.71
N PHE A 270 9.42 -18.73 2.90
CA PHE A 270 8.11 -18.11 2.69
C PHE A 270 7.05 -19.17 2.37
N HIS A 271 7.48 -20.24 1.75
CA HIS A 271 6.68 -21.42 1.47
C HIS A 271 6.29 -22.16 2.76
N ASN A 272 7.23 -22.40 3.67
CA ASN A 272 6.96 -23.12 4.90
C ASN A 272 6.17 -22.29 5.91
N LEU A 273 6.37 -20.96 5.95
CA LEU A 273 5.61 -20.11 6.87
C LEU A 273 4.12 -20.09 6.51
N PHE A 274 3.78 -20.02 5.21
CA PHE A 274 2.38 -20.09 4.78
C PHE A 274 1.81 -21.50 4.86
N GLU A 275 2.61 -22.55 4.69
CA GLU A 275 2.20 -23.93 4.96
C GLU A 275 2.01 -24.15 6.47
N GLU A 276 2.90 -23.64 7.33
CA GLU A 276 2.76 -23.69 8.78
C GLU A 276 1.55 -22.87 9.26
N LEU A 277 1.29 -21.68 8.69
CA LEU A 277 0.12 -20.87 8.97
C LEU A 277 -1.17 -21.58 8.56
N THR A 278 -1.16 -22.31 7.44
CA THR A 278 -2.30 -23.09 6.97
C THR A 278 -2.53 -24.31 7.88
N LEU A 279 -1.47 -24.96 8.35
CA LEU A 279 -1.54 -26.09 9.29
C LEU A 279 -2.02 -25.63 10.68
N MET A 280 -1.51 -24.51 11.20
CA MET A 280 -1.97 -23.95 12.49
C MET A 280 -3.45 -23.56 12.47
N ARG A 281 -4.01 -23.19 11.31
CA ARG A 281 -5.45 -22.96 11.16
C ARG A 281 -6.25 -24.26 11.23
N ALA A 282 -5.73 -25.35 10.67
CA ALA A 282 -6.41 -26.63 10.70
C ALA A 282 -6.50 -27.23 12.12
N ASP A 283 -5.54 -26.90 12.98
CA ASP A 283 -5.51 -27.37 14.38
C ASP A 283 -6.35 -26.50 15.35
N THR A 284 -6.92 -25.38 14.85
CA THR A 284 -7.70 -24.43 15.67
C THR A 284 -9.21 -24.50 15.39
N ILE A 285 -9.66 -25.37 14.47
CA ILE A 285 -11.06 -25.69 14.16
C ILE A 285 -11.38 -27.06 14.70
#